data_53baeaf7e66d70dc100767b493796fff
#
_entry.id   53baeaf7e66d70dc100767b493796fff
#
_cell.length_a   1.000
_cell.length_b   1.000
_cell.length_c   1.000
_cell.angle_alpha   90.00
_cell.angle_beta   90.00
_cell.angle_gamma   90.00
#
_symmetry.space_group_name_H-M   'P 1'
#
loop_
_entity.id
_entity.type
_entity.pdbx_description
1 polymer ?
#
loop_
_entity_poly.entity_id
_entity_poly.type
_entity_poly.pdbx_seq_one_letter_code
_entity_poly.pdbx_strand_id
1 'polypeptide(L)'
;SSTANELAITGSLKYNFSEKFVIGGSYYRGSIQPSGTTASAYDMNDPASRVEWRTIYLMGEYMGFEYRALYTNHKLTNIDRFNAYITDAANTKFGTKQVGYYYEIAKDMGQYIGSSWYVAPFFRYENLNFHKKTDSSATANRNYQDLQYWNYGLTVKPIANVVLKADALRHTNPGTNNDYTQYNLGIGWIF
;
A
#
# COMPACT_ATOMS: atom_id res chain seq x y z
N SER A 1 -18.71 -26.19 -10.41
CA SER A 1 -18.77 -25.22 -11.52
C SER A 1 -18.70 -23.82 -10.92
N SER A 2 -17.65 -23.09 -11.20
CA SER A 2 -17.59 -21.66 -10.85
C SER A 2 -18.49 -20.91 -11.84
N THR A 3 -19.62 -20.42 -11.40
CA THR A 3 -20.42 -19.46 -12.15
C THR A 3 -19.78 -18.08 -12.00
N ALA A 4 -19.10 -17.60 -13.03
CA ALA A 4 -18.61 -16.24 -13.09
C ALA A 4 -19.82 -15.32 -13.40
N ASN A 5 -20.52 -14.88 -12.38
CA ASN A 5 -21.70 -14.03 -12.56
C ASN A 5 -21.31 -12.56 -12.81
N GLU A 6 -20.08 -12.15 -12.52
CA GLU A 6 -19.57 -10.81 -12.79
C GLU A 6 -18.12 -10.83 -13.24
N LEU A 7 -17.82 -10.07 -14.28
CA LEU A 7 -16.46 -9.92 -14.79
C LEU A 7 -15.72 -8.84 -14.00
N ALA A 8 -14.47 -9.12 -13.68
CA ALA A 8 -13.54 -8.10 -13.20
C ALA A 8 -12.88 -7.39 -14.39
N ILE A 9 -12.70 -6.09 -14.28
CA ILE A 9 -12.01 -5.25 -15.26
C ILE A 9 -10.72 -4.75 -14.61
N THR A 10 -9.59 -4.92 -15.30
CA THR A 10 -8.32 -4.37 -14.86
C THR A 10 -7.59 -3.74 -16.04
N GLY A 11 -6.81 -2.71 -15.76
CA GLY A 11 -5.97 -2.06 -16.74
C GLY A 11 -4.87 -1.25 -16.06
N SER A 12 -3.74 -1.09 -16.75
CA SER A 12 -2.65 -0.25 -16.29
C SER A 12 -2.03 0.52 -17.44
N LEU A 13 -1.52 1.71 -17.14
CA LEU A 13 -0.79 2.54 -18.07
C LEU A 13 0.51 3.00 -17.40
N LYS A 14 1.60 2.96 -18.16
CA LYS A 14 2.90 3.47 -17.76
C LYS A 14 3.41 4.41 -18.84
N TYR A 15 3.91 5.58 -18.44
CA TYR A 15 4.49 6.54 -19.35
C TYR A 15 5.88 6.95 -18.85
N ASN A 16 6.88 6.85 -19.73
CA ASN A 16 8.24 7.30 -19.46
C ASN A 16 8.40 8.71 -20.03
N PHE A 17 8.46 9.73 -19.15
CA PHE A 17 8.76 11.11 -19.58
C PHE A 17 10.17 11.27 -20.12
N SER A 18 11.10 10.48 -19.54
CA SER A 18 12.48 10.41 -19.90
C SER A 18 13.04 9.08 -19.43
N GLU A 19 14.31 8.81 -19.68
CA GLU A 19 15.03 7.66 -19.10
C GLU A 19 15.01 7.65 -17.56
N LYS A 20 14.83 8.82 -16.95
CA LYS A 20 14.90 9.02 -15.50
C LYS A 20 13.56 9.18 -14.81
N PHE A 21 12.46 9.42 -15.52
CA PHE A 21 11.15 9.67 -14.93
C PHE A 21 10.06 8.79 -15.53
N VAL A 22 9.32 8.17 -14.65
CA VAL A 22 8.20 7.28 -14.96
C VAL A 22 6.98 7.66 -14.14
N ILE A 23 5.86 7.83 -14.79
CA ILE A 23 4.53 7.87 -14.14
C ILE A 23 3.72 6.67 -14.60
N GLY A 24 2.94 6.11 -13.70
CA GLY A 24 2.02 5.04 -14.07
C GLY A 24 0.78 5.06 -13.21
N GLY A 25 -0.21 4.32 -13.67
CA GLY A 25 -1.44 4.15 -12.93
C GLY A 25 -2.12 2.84 -13.29
N SER A 26 -2.97 2.39 -12.40
CA SER A 26 -3.77 1.18 -12.61
C SER A 26 -5.18 1.38 -12.10
N TYR A 27 -6.08 0.67 -12.72
CA TYR A 27 -7.48 0.57 -12.34
C TYR A 27 -7.90 -0.89 -12.26
N TYR A 28 -8.64 -1.21 -11.23
CA TYR A 28 -9.31 -2.50 -11.08
C TYR A 28 -10.73 -2.25 -10.58
N ARG A 29 -11.68 -3.02 -11.12
CA ARG A 29 -13.05 -3.09 -10.63
C ARG A 29 -13.54 -4.53 -10.72
N GLY A 30 -14.08 -5.03 -9.61
CA GLY A 30 -14.66 -6.38 -9.55
C GLY A 30 -15.62 -6.50 -8.40
N SER A 31 -16.38 -7.59 -8.39
CA SER A 31 -17.23 -7.96 -7.27
C SER A 31 -16.45 -8.77 -6.25
N ILE A 32 -16.85 -8.66 -4.99
CA ILE A 32 -16.38 -9.48 -3.89
C ILE A 32 -17.56 -10.22 -3.30
N GLN A 33 -17.39 -11.52 -3.11
CA GLN A 33 -18.38 -12.38 -2.50
C GLN A 33 -17.72 -13.16 -1.36
N PRO A 34 -18.43 -13.42 -0.25
CA PRO A 34 -17.93 -14.30 0.79
C PRO A 34 -17.72 -15.71 0.20
N SER A 35 -16.66 -16.37 0.60
CA SER A 35 -16.38 -17.77 0.26
C SER A 35 -16.75 -18.69 1.41
N GLY A 36 -17.12 -19.94 1.09
CA GLY A 36 -17.42 -20.98 2.09
C GLY A 36 -18.89 -21.24 2.31
N THR A 37 -19.23 -21.91 3.42
CA THR A 37 -20.59 -22.33 3.77
C THR A 37 -21.58 -21.17 3.97
N THR A 38 -21.07 -19.98 4.25
CA THR A 38 -21.86 -18.74 4.35
C THR A 38 -22.27 -18.18 2.98
N ALA A 39 -21.67 -18.64 1.90
CA ALA A 39 -22.02 -18.21 0.54
C ALA A 39 -23.46 -18.61 0.15
N SER A 40 -24.02 -19.65 0.77
CA SER A 40 -25.40 -20.07 0.52
C SER A 40 -26.47 -19.12 1.11
N ALA A 41 -26.10 -18.30 2.08
CA ALA A 41 -26.97 -17.28 2.67
C ALA A 41 -26.86 -15.93 1.93
N TYR A 42 -25.90 -15.80 1.02
CA TYR A 42 -25.75 -14.60 0.19
C TYR A 42 -26.76 -14.67 -0.95
N ASP A 43 -27.77 -13.82 -0.91
CA ASP A 43 -28.78 -13.78 -1.96
C ASP A 43 -28.14 -13.29 -3.27
N MET A 44 -28.13 -14.16 -4.28
CA MET A 44 -27.58 -13.88 -5.61
C MET A 44 -28.35 -12.78 -6.37
N ASN A 45 -29.57 -12.46 -5.93
CA ASN A 45 -30.37 -11.37 -6.51
C ASN A 45 -30.03 -10.00 -5.90
N ASP A 46 -29.26 -9.99 -4.83
CA ASP A 46 -28.82 -8.77 -4.20
C ASP A 46 -27.63 -8.14 -4.95
N PRO A 47 -27.52 -6.80 -4.98
CA PRO A 47 -26.38 -6.14 -5.61
C PRO A 47 -25.08 -6.58 -4.93
N ALA A 48 -24.21 -7.18 -5.71
CA ALA A 48 -22.92 -7.66 -5.22
C ALA A 48 -22.10 -6.53 -4.58
N SER A 49 -21.38 -6.87 -3.51
CA SER A 49 -20.36 -5.97 -2.99
C SER A 49 -19.27 -5.78 -4.05
N ARG A 50 -18.88 -4.55 -4.29
CA ARG A 50 -17.89 -4.20 -5.34
C ARG A 50 -16.72 -3.46 -4.77
N VAL A 51 -15.56 -3.73 -5.37
CA VAL A 51 -14.32 -3.00 -5.09
C VAL A 51 -13.82 -2.30 -6.36
N GLU A 52 -13.48 -1.04 -6.21
CA GLU A 52 -12.74 -0.27 -7.20
C GLU A 52 -11.40 0.14 -6.62
N TRP A 53 -10.30 -0.19 -7.31
CA TRP A 53 -8.95 0.23 -6.96
C TRP A 53 -8.40 1.17 -8.01
N ARG A 54 -7.85 2.27 -7.56
CA ARG A 54 -7.17 3.25 -8.41
C ARG A 54 -5.83 3.55 -7.79
N THR A 55 -4.78 3.37 -8.55
CA THR A 55 -3.42 3.64 -8.13
C THR A 55 -2.74 4.56 -9.13
N ILE A 56 -1.97 5.50 -8.62
CA ILE A 56 -1.03 6.31 -9.40
C ILE A 56 0.32 6.27 -8.70
N TYR A 57 1.39 6.20 -9.47
CA TYR A 57 2.74 6.21 -8.95
C TYR A 57 3.68 7.05 -9.81
N LEU A 58 4.70 7.58 -9.17
CA LEU A 58 5.80 8.31 -9.78
C LEU A 58 7.12 7.71 -9.30
N MET A 59 8.05 7.51 -10.22
CA MET A 59 9.44 7.18 -9.91
C MET A 59 10.35 8.05 -10.76
N GLY A 60 11.45 8.51 -10.19
CA GLY A 60 12.39 9.31 -10.97
C GLY A 60 13.67 9.64 -10.24
N GLU A 61 14.58 10.24 -11.01
CA GLU A 61 15.86 10.77 -10.52
C GLU A 61 16.02 12.20 -11.00
N TYR A 62 16.33 13.10 -10.08
CA TYR A 62 16.63 14.49 -10.40
C TYR A 62 17.68 15.06 -9.46
N MET A 63 18.70 15.71 -10.01
CA MET A 63 19.83 16.29 -9.24
C MET A 63 20.53 15.30 -8.29
N GLY A 64 20.59 14.01 -8.69
CA GLY A 64 21.16 12.94 -7.88
C GLY A 64 20.29 12.44 -6.75
N PHE A 65 19.05 12.92 -6.65
CA PHE A 65 18.06 12.37 -5.76
C PHE A 65 17.18 11.36 -6.51
N GLU A 66 16.90 10.25 -5.88
CA GLU A 66 15.90 9.27 -6.30
C GLU A 66 14.59 9.56 -5.58
N TYR A 67 13.50 9.57 -6.34
CA TYR A 67 12.15 9.84 -5.84
C TYR A 67 11.22 8.67 -6.16
N ARG A 68 10.39 8.29 -5.19
CA ARG A 68 9.31 7.34 -5.40
C ARG A 68 8.09 7.84 -4.64
N ALA A 69 6.94 7.83 -5.31
CA ALA A 69 5.67 8.15 -4.70
C ALA A 69 4.58 7.24 -5.25
N LEU A 70 3.64 6.89 -4.40
CA LEU A 70 2.45 6.13 -4.78
C LEU A 70 1.25 6.65 -3.99
N TYR A 71 0.13 6.74 -4.66
CA TYR A 71 -1.16 6.97 -4.06
C TYR A 71 -2.14 5.91 -4.54
N THR A 72 -2.87 5.31 -3.63
CA THR A 72 -3.93 4.35 -3.94
C THR A 72 -5.22 4.71 -3.21
N ASN A 73 -6.33 4.49 -3.89
CA ASN A 73 -7.67 4.72 -3.37
C ASN A 73 -8.54 3.51 -3.70
N HIS A 74 -9.11 2.91 -2.68
CA HIS A 74 -10.06 1.81 -2.81
C HIS A 74 -11.43 2.29 -2.38
N LYS A 75 -12.42 2.06 -3.23
CA LYS A 75 -13.83 2.29 -2.93
C LYS A 75 -14.56 0.95 -2.88
N LEU A 76 -15.25 0.72 -1.79
CA LEU A 76 -16.07 -0.47 -1.58
C LEU A 76 -17.53 -0.05 -1.54
N THR A 77 -18.35 -0.69 -2.38
CA THR A 77 -19.80 -0.43 -2.48
C THR A 77 -20.57 -1.64 -1.98
N ASN A 78 -21.69 -1.43 -1.31
CA ASN A 78 -22.52 -2.47 -0.67
C ASN A 78 -21.73 -3.36 0.30
N ILE A 79 -20.75 -2.78 1.00
CA ILE A 79 -19.85 -3.50 1.89
C ILE A 79 -20.50 -3.86 3.22
N ASP A 80 -21.60 -3.19 3.59
CA ASP A 80 -22.43 -3.46 4.76
C ASP A 80 -22.84 -4.93 4.86
N ARG A 81 -23.25 -5.51 3.75
CA ARG A 81 -23.60 -6.93 3.66
C ARG A 81 -22.40 -7.84 3.88
N PHE A 82 -21.28 -7.54 3.23
CA PHE A 82 -20.05 -8.28 3.45
C PHE A 82 -19.60 -8.18 4.92
N ASN A 83 -19.69 -6.99 5.50
CA ASN A 83 -19.40 -6.75 6.91
C ASN A 83 -20.37 -7.50 7.86
N ALA A 84 -21.60 -7.77 7.46
CA ALA A 84 -22.54 -8.55 8.25
C ALA A 84 -22.12 -10.03 8.41
N TYR A 85 -21.36 -10.58 7.46
CA TYR A 85 -20.81 -11.94 7.55
C TYR A 85 -19.53 -12.02 8.39
N ILE A 86 -18.90 -10.89 8.71
CA ILE A 86 -17.72 -10.86 9.58
C ILE A 86 -18.23 -10.90 11.03
N THR A 87 -18.13 -12.09 11.63
CA THR A 87 -18.59 -12.35 13.01
C THR A 87 -17.62 -11.84 14.07
N ASP A 88 -16.40 -11.51 13.67
CA ASP A 88 -15.38 -11.01 14.58
C ASP A 88 -15.63 -9.55 14.98
N ALA A 89 -15.11 -9.20 16.15
CA ALA A 89 -15.33 -7.90 16.78
C ALA A 89 -15.05 -6.72 15.84
N ALA A 90 -15.63 -5.61 16.12
CA ALA A 90 -15.72 -4.35 15.38
C ALA A 90 -14.47 -3.84 14.62
N ASN A 91 -13.31 -4.44 14.84
CA ASN A 91 -12.02 -4.02 14.28
C ASN A 91 -11.68 -4.61 12.89
N THR A 92 -12.40 -5.63 12.45
CA THR A 92 -12.12 -6.34 11.19
C THR A 92 -13.04 -5.95 10.04
N LYS A 93 -14.06 -5.14 10.30
CA LYS A 93 -15.00 -4.68 9.29
C LYS A 93 -14.34 -3.67 8.34
N PHE A 94 -14.70 -3.77 7.06
CA PHE A 94 -14.15 -2.92 6.01
C PHE A 94 -14.85 -1.55 5.96
N GLY A 95 -14.05 -0.48 5.81
CA GLY A 95 -14.58 0.83 5.47
C GLY A 95 -15.03 0.91 4.02
N THR A 96 -15.92 1.84 3.71
CA THR A 96 -16.39 2.10 2.34
C THR A 96 -15.35 2.78 1.46
N LYS A 97 -14.37 3.43 2.07
CA LYS A 97 -13.22 4.04 1.38
C LYS A 97 -11.95 3.78 2.17
N GLN A 98 -10.92 3.33 1.46
CA GLN A 98 -9.57 3.13 1.97
C GLN A 98 -8.60 3.95 1.13
N VAL A 99 -7.57 4.50 1.76
CA VAL A 99 -6.55 5.32 1.10
C VAL A 99 -5.19 4.93 1.63
N GLY A 100 -4.24 4.77 0.73
CA GLY A 100 -2.84 4.59 1.06
C GLY A 100 -1.96 5.47 0.20
N TYR A 101 -0.88 5.98 0.76
CA TYR A 101 0.13 6.68 0.00
C TYR A 101 1.50 6.59 0.66
N TYR A 102 2.52 6.65 -0.14
CA TYR A 102 3.88 6.87 0.35
C TYR A 102 4.65 7.80 -0.57
N TYR A 103 5.68 8.40 -0.02
CA TYR A 103 6.76 9.04 -0.75
C TYR A 103 8.10 8.64 -0.14
N GLU A 104 9.08 8.46 -0.99
CA GLU A 104 10.45 8.07 -0.65
C GLU A 104 11.42 8.99 -1.38
N ILE A 105 12.46 9.38 -0.70
CA ILE A 105 13.59 10.11 -1.26
C ILE A 105 14.89 9.43 -0.80
N ALA A 106 15.83 9.29 -1.72
CA ALA A 106 17.17 8.80 -1.44
C ALA A 106 18.19 9.61 -2.24
N LYS A 107 19.45 9.62 -1.80
CA LYS A 107 20.54 10.24 -2.56
C LYS A 107 21.80 9.43 -2.42
N ASP A 108 22.40 9.07 -3.56
CA ASP A 108 23.72 8.44 -3.55
C ASP A 108 24.80 9.46 -3.10
N MET A 109 25.42 9.15 -1.99
CA MET A 109 26.48 9.93 -1.36
C MET A 109 27.87 9.34 -1.62
N GLY A 110 27.97 8.19 -2.32
CA GLY A 110 29.24 7.49 -2.52
C GLY A 110 30.36 8.39 -3.06
N GLN A 111 30.08 9.14 -4.12
CA GLN A 111 31.03 10.07 -4.71
C GLN A 111 31.53 11.20 -3.75
N TYR A 112 30.67 11.65 -2.81
CA TYR A 112 31.01 12.71 -1.86
C TYR A 112 31.91 12.24 -0.72
N ILE A 113 31.91 10.92 -0.46
CA ILE A 113 32.77 10.30 0.55
C ILE A 113 33.97 9.56 -0.06
N GLY A 114 34.23 9.77 -1.37
CA GLY A 114 35.34 9.15 -2.09
C GLY A 114 35.19 7.63 -2.27
N SER A 115 34.00 7.12 -2.24
CA SER A 115 33.68 5.69 -2.40
C SER A 115 33.18 5.39 -3.81
N SER A 116 33.60 4.25 -4.37
CA SER A 116 33.01 3.67 -5.59
C SER A 116 31.70 2.92 -5.32
N TRP A 117 31.32 2.74 -4.06
CA TRP A 117 30.09 2.09 -3.68
C TRP A 117 28.91 3.06 -3.79
N TYR A 118 27.75 2.53 -4.12
CA TYR A 118 26.50 3.24 -3.92
C TYR A 118 26.22 3.27 -2.40
N VAL A 119 26.09 4.45 -1.83
CA VAL A 119 25.82 4.67 -0.41
C VAL A 119 24.71 5.70 -0.28
N ALA A 120 23.49 5.26 -0.11
CA ALA A 120 22.34 6.14 -0.16
C ALA A 120 21.54 6.14 1.16
N PRO A 121 21.64 7.21 1.96
CA PRO A 121 20.62 7.50 2.95
C PRO A 121 19.28 7.69 2.27
N PHE A 122 18.22 7.21 2.92
CA PHE A 122 16.86 7.35 2.42
C PHE A 122 15.90 7.71 3.54
N PHE A 123 14.80 8.33 3.13
CA PHE A 123 13.66 8.61 3.97
C PHE A 123 12.39 8.22 3.23
N ARG A 124 11.45 7.55 3.92
CA ARG A 124 10.13 7.20 3.41
C ARG A 124 9.08 7.49 4.47
N TYR A 125 8.02 8.14 4.06
CA TYR A 125 6.79 8.25 4.82
C TYR A 125 5.68 7.48 4.12
N GLU A 126 4.89 6.77 4.89
CA GLU A 126 3.75 6.02 4.40
C GLU A 126 2.56 6.22 5.34
N ASN A 127 1.37 6.38 4.75
CA ASN A 127 0.11 6.40 5.47
C ASN A 127 -0.86 5.42 4.84
N LEU A 128 -1.47 4.60 5.66
CA LEU A 128 -2.52 3.65 5.29
C LEU A 128 -3.74 3.91 6.15
N ASN A 129 -4.84 4.33 5.53
CA ASN A 129 -6.10 4.54 6.22
C ASN A 129 -7.18 3.62 5.63
N PHE A 130 -7.46 2.54 6.32
CA PHE A 130 -8.43 1.52 5.91
C PHE A 130 -9.88 1.94 6.17
N HIS A 131 -10.10 2.95 7.01
CA HIS A 131 -11.41 3.49 7.36
C HIS A 131 -11.54 4.98 7.04
N LYS A 132 -11.01 5.42 5.89
CA LYS A 132 -11.13 6.82 5.46
C LYS A 132 -12.58 7.29 5.37
N LYS A 133 -13.50 6.37 4.99
CA LYS A 133 -14.95 6.50 5.17
C LYS A 133 -15.51 5.16 5.61
N THR A 134 -16.51 5.18 6.45
CA THR A 134 -17.25 4.03 6.93
C THR A 134 -18.74 4.29 6.76
N ASP A 135 -19.54 3.23 6.70
CA ASP A 135 -20.98 3.25 6.90
C ASP A 135 -21.35 2.77 8.31
N SER A 136 -22.62 2.57 8.57
CA SER A 136 -23.11 2.10 9.88
C SER A 136 -22.63 0.69 10.24
N SER A 137 -22.23 -0.12 9.25
CA SER A 137 -21.76 -1.49 9.48
C SER A 137 -20.33 -1.56 10.03
N ALA A 138 -19.55 -0.50 9.91
CA ALA A 138 -18.15 -0.43 10.32
C ALA A 138 -17.83 0.83 11.15
N THR A 139 -18.74 1.23 12.03
CA THR A 139 -18.65 2.49 12.79
C THR A 139 -17.61 2.50 13.90
N ALA A 140 -17.15 1.35 14.35
CA ALA A 140 -16.19 1.27 15.43
C ALA A 140 -14.76 1.56 14.94
N ASN A 141 -14.11 2.52 15.60
CA ASN A 141 -12.66 2.73 15.57
C ASN A 141 -12.01 3.16 14.26
N ARG A 142 -12.48 4.25 13.65
CA ARG A 142 -11.77 4.90 12.53
C ARG A 142 -10.30 5.17 12.82
N ASN A 143 -9.97 5.47 14.06
CA ASN A 143 -8.62 5.84 14.47
C ASN A 143 -7.66 4.64 14.48
N TYR A 144 -8.13 3.43 14.78
CA TYR A 144 -7.31 2.21 14.76
C TYR A 144 -6.78 1.84 13.37
N GLN A 145 -7.38 2.38 12.33
CA GLN A 145 -7.10 2.02 10.94
C GLN A 145 -6.35 3.12 10.19
N ASP A 146 -5.82 4.10 10.90
CA ASP A 146 -4.97 5.16 10.35
C ASP A 146 -3.53 4.93 10.78
N LEU A 147 -2.79 4.18 9.96
CA LEU A 147 -1.44 3.73 10.24
C LEU A 147 -0.44 4.66 9.55
N GLN A 148 0.54 5.14 10.29
CA GLN A 148 1.61 5.98 9.77
C GLN A 148 2.96 5.32 10.02
N TYR A 149 3.81 5.34 9.00
CA TYR A 149 5.15 4.76 9.03
C TYR A 149 6.17 5.79 8.58
N TRP A 150 7.21 5.95 9.40
CA TRP A 150 8.36 6.77 9.12
C TRP A 150 9.56 5.85 9.04
N ASN A 151 10.09 5.67 7.84
CA ASN A 151 11.22 4.78 7.61
C ASN A 151 12.41 5.60 7.14
N TYR A 152 13.53 5.47 7.83
CA TYR A 152 14.78 6.13 7.49
C TYR A 152 15.95 5.19 7.69
N GLY A 153 16.90 5.23 6.78
CA GLY A 153 17.99 4.29 6.82
C GLY A 153 19.05 4.54 5.75
N LEU A 154 19.84 3.53 5.54
CA LEU A 154 20.96 3.52 4.62
C LEU A 154 20.90 2.28 3.73
N THR A 155 21.06 2.50 2.43
CA THR A 155 21.27 1.45 1.44
C THR A 155 22.71 1.51 0.94
N VAL A 156 23.43 0.40 0.99
CA VAL A 156 24.81 0.30 0.50
C VAL A 156 24.87 -0.82 -0.54
N LYS A 157 25.45 -0.51 -1.71
CA LYS A 157 25.75 -1.52 -2.75
C LYS A 157 27.27 -1.50 -2.99
N PRO A 158 28.01 -2.42 -2.39
CA PRO A 158 29.46 -2.54 -2.63
C PRO A 158 29.78 -2.93 -4.06
N ILE A 159 28.94 -3.73 -4.66
CA ILE A 159 28.94 -4.12 -6.07
C ILE A 159 27.50 -4.15 -6.59
N ALA A 160 27.31 -4.13 -7.91
CA ALA A 160 26.00 -4.03 -8.54
C ALA A 160 24.99 -5.11 -8.07
N ASN A 161 25.49 -6.29 -7.77
CA ASN A 161 24.67 -7.45 -7.44
C ASN A 161 24.45 -7.68 -5.95
N VAL A 162 25.01 -6.85 -5.07
CA VAL A 162 24.88 -6.97 -3.62
C VAL A 162 24.31 -5.70 -3.03
N VAL A 163 23.28 -5.83 -2.20
CA VAL A 163 22.69 -4.73 -1.44
C VAL A 163 22.68 -5.07 0.05
N LEU A 164 23.15 -4.12 0.84
CA LEU A 164 23.02 -4.10 2.29
C LEU A 164 22.07 -2.96 2.65
N LYS A 165 21.15 -3.20 3.56
CA LYS A 165 20.20 -2.20 4.04
C LYS A 165 20.11 -2.21 5.55
N ALA A 166 20.15 -1.03 6.15
CA ALA A 166 19.86 -0.83 7.57
C ALA A 166 18.84 0.28 7.69
N ASP A 167 17.77 0.06 8.45
CA ASP A 167 16.73 1.07 8.63
C ASP A 167 16.06 1.01 10.00
N ALA A 168 15.51 2.14 10.41
CA ALA A 168 14.61 2.28 11.52
C ALA A 168 13.22 2.66 10.98
N LEU A 169 12.23 1.86 11.33
CA LEU A 169 10.84 2.05 11.01
C LEU A 169 10.07 2.47 12.27
N ARG A 170 9.63 3.71 12.33
CA ARG A 170 8.72 4.18 13.38
C ARG A 170 7.28 4.02 12.89
N HIS A 171 6.53 3.19 13.59
CA HIS A 171 5.09 3.04 13.43
C HIS A 171 4.38 3.94 14.43
N THR A 172 3.39 4.70 13.95
CA THR A 172 2.47 5.47 14.78
C THR A 172 1.04 5.17 14.38
N ASN A 173 0.19 5.03 15.40
CA ASN A 173 -1.24 4.87 15.19
C ASN A 173 -1.99 5.85 16.10
N PRO A 174 -2.48 6.98 15.55
CA PRO A 174 -3.13 8.02 16.34
C PRO A 174 -4.34 7.56 17.16
N GLY A 175 -4.88 6.40 16.86
CA GLY A 175 -6.06 5.87 17.54
C GLY A 175 -5.78 4.95 18.73
N THR A 176 -4.55 4.47 18.89
CA THR A 176 -4.27 3.39 19.85
C THR A 176 -3.15 3.70 20.85
N ASN A 177 -2.36 4.74 20.62
CA ASN A 177 -1.10 5.01 21.32
C ASN A 177 -0.10 3.82 21.30
N ASN A 178 -0.25 2.90 20.34
CA ASN A 178 0.65 1.77 20.15
C ASN A 178 1.79 2.14 19.19
N ASP A 179 2.56 3.15 19.59
CA ASP A 179 3.73 3.55 18.84
C ASP A 179 4.92 2.65 19.18
N TYR A 180 5.63 2.23 18.14
CA TYR A 180 6.87 1.47 18.33
C TYR A 180 7.89 1.80 17.23
N THR A 181 9.14 1.49 17.50
CA THR A 181 10.22 1.57 16.51
C THR A 181 10.82 0.19 16.32
N GLN A 182 10.96 -0.20 15.07
CA GLN A 182 11.60 -1.45 14.65
C GLN A 182 12.90 -1.12 13.91
N TYR A 183 13.96 -1.87 14.20
CA TYR A 183 15.23 -1.78 13.49
C TYR A 183 15.41 -2.99 12.60
N ASN A 184 15.77 -2.77 11.35
CA ASN A 184 15.92 -3.82 10.36
C ASN A 184 17.32 -3.80 9.76
N LEU A 185 17.86 -4.99 9.53
CA LEU A 185 19.07 -5.22 8.76
C LEU A 185 18.75 -6.23 7.67
N GLY A 186 19.19 -5.96 6.47
CA GLY A 186 18.93 -6.82 5.31
C GLY A 186 20.15 -6.92 4.40
N ILE A 187 20.29 -8.08 3.80
CA ILE A 187 21.23 -8.33 2.70
C ILE A 187 20.48 -8.99 1.55
N GLY A 188 20.74 -8.53 0.34
CA GLY A 188 20.24 -9.12 -0.89
C GLY A 188 21.36 -9.28 -1.91
N TRP A 189 21.27 -10.31 -2.75
CA TRP A 189 22.19 -10.52 -3.88
C TRP A 189 21.43 -11.12 -5.05
N ILE A 190 21.94 -10.84 -6.25
CA ILE A 190 21.45 -11.36 -7.53
C ILE A 190 22.61 -12.06 -8.22
N PHE A 191 22.40 -13.29 -8.71
CA PHE A 191 23.38 -14.09 -9.49
C PHE A 191 22.88 -14.35 -10.90
#